data_90b3405402141713aee170c419b670f8
#
_entry.id   90b3405402141713aee170c419b670f8
#
_cell.length_a   1.000
_cell.length_b   1.000
_cell.length_c   1.000
_cell.angle_alpha   90.00
_cell.angle_beta   90.00
_cell.angle_gamma   90.00
#
_symmetry.space_group_name_H-M   'P 1'
#
loop_
_entity.id
_entity.type
_entity.pdbx_description
1 polymer ?
#
loop_
_entity_poly.entity_id
_entity_poly.type
_entity_poly.pdbx_seq_one_letter_code
_entity_poly.pdbx_strand_id
1 'polypeptide(L)'
;MSTDDERRETPAVPRTRAELRAAREAAERAAAESVSLVEGEGPAPAPEAPSAEPDAPASPASTEPSSVVPATSPAVPEAPAAPSAAPDAPAAVPSTGSSAIPSAGSSVPAVPLAPEPVSAAAAPPATPTPPAAESSEGAAPGWRPADGPPAASDRAGAAAGPRMSRRFLLTIGAVLGVLVLVGTGFGVVSLLQGPRISEVQVDAAQAIESSGSRLILTANQPLAAIEADQVSVEPAVPFTVDAAGRGIGVRFTVPLDDDTTYTVRVSDAVGASGGPSAELTTSFTTPASTMFLLRRDVDGDDTIFRTDLSGEKAVPVFSHPRINDFRATSTRLVASVEEDDGSHLLVMDRDGDDQRELALPGEGYVGEIQVSERGNLVGYSYSDRELSDTEGRASVLVTQSLSGDDEPQIIEVAGEEASVFVWQFVPDSAAVLFIDFDGALALVDRSSDAGVQSLGLATTIQGISRGTYTAIVERLDGTVVELNLTDGSEQPLAASTPDYGTATTITPFPGGTLRHVVSRDDSGLPIGQAVVRVDDDGVAEPLVEVGSSDAILQACASPSGQYAAVVVAPDMANNPYDGMLLPLPGRLETHLIDLDSGKELVALTGFDASWCQTAPRF
;
A
#
# COMPACT_ATOMS: atom_id res chain seq x y z
N MET A 1 62.64 29.94 9.70
CA MET A 1 61.19 29.95 9.80
C MET A 1 60.72 28.79 8.90
N SER A 2 60.70 27.60 9.51
CA SER A 2 60.15 26.38 8.91
C SER A 2 58.71 26.29 9.31
N THR A 3 57.83 26.22 8.33
CA THR A 3 56.42 25.86 8.52
C THR A 3 56.30 24.38 8.28
N ASP A 4 56.15 23.61 9.35
CA ASP A 4 55.72 22.20 9.28
C ASP A 4 54.24 22.16 8.87
N ASP A 5 54.03 21.62 7.70
CA ASP A 5 52.71 21.31 7.14
C ASP A 5 52.34 19.89 7.60
N GLU A 6 51.65 19.82 8.73
CA GLU A 6 51.08 18.56 9.25
C GLU A 6 49.90 18.15 8.36
N ARG A 7 50.17 17.34 7.35
CA ARG A 7 49.12 16.60 6.62
C ARG A 7 48.45 15.63 7.59
N ARG A 8 47.23 15.94 8.02
CA ARG A 8 46.32 14.94 8.54
C ARG A 8 46.04 13.90 7.46
N GLU A 9 46.61 12.73 7.60
CA GLU A 9 46.24 11.55 6.82
C GLU A 9 44.78 11.19 7.16
N THR A 10 43.91 11.28 6.18
CA THR A 10 42.55 10.74 6.26
C THR A 10 42.68 9.24 6.38
N PRO A 11 42.04 8.54 7.34
CA PRO A 11 42.10 7.11 7.47
C PRO A 11 41.54 6.45 6.20
N ALA A 12 42.26 5.47 5.68
CA ALA A 12 41.86 4.73 4.48
C ALA A 12 40.59 3.92 4.80
N VAL A 13 39.59 4.03 3.94
CA VAL A 13 38.35 3.24 4.02
C VAL A 13 38.70 1.76 3.85
N PRO A 14 38.28 0.87 4.79
CA PRO A 14 38.55 -0.55 4.72
C PRO A 14 37.86 -1.16 3.49
N ARG A 15 38.58 -2.00 2.73
CA ARG A 15 38.15 -2.57 1.45
C ARG A 15 37.82 -4.07 1.52
N THR A 16 38.05 -4.69 2.67
CA THR A 16 37.77 -6.13 2.86
C THR A 16 37.03 -6.38 4.18
N ARG A 17 36.25 -7.45 4.24
CA ARG A 17 35.51 -7.88 5.43
C ARG A 17 36.43 -8.09 6.65
N ALA A 18 37.66 -8.51 6.43
CA ALA A 18 38.67 -8.65 7.46
C ALA A 18 39.16 -7.30 8.02
N GLU A 19 39.33 -6.30 7.13
CA GLU A 19 39.69 -4.94 7.52
C GLU A 19 38.56 -4.20 8.26
N LEU A 20 37.30 -4.43 7.88
CA LEU A 20 36.12 -3.93 8.57
C LEU A 20 36.01 -4.50 9.99
N ARG A 21 36.24 -5.81 10.16
CA ARG A 21 36.25 -6.45 11.48
C ARG A 21 37.36 -5.89 12.37
N ALA A 22 38.55 -5.71 11.82
CA ALA A 22 39.66 -5.11 12.54
C ALA A 22 39.41 -3.64 12.91
N ALA A 23 38.77 -2.87 12.02
CA ALA A 23 38.39 -1.48 12.28
C ALA A 23 37.33 -1.38 13.40
N ARG A 24 36.33 -2.29 13.41
CA ARG A 24 35.31 -2.38 14.45
C ARG A 24 35.90 -2.75 15.81
N GLU A 25 36.77 -3.75 15.88
CA GLU A 25 37.47 -4.13 17.12
C GLU A 25 38.42 -3.02 17.63
N ALA A 26 38.97 -2.20 16.73
CA ALA A 26 39.76 -1.03 17.09
C ALA A 26 38.89 0.10 17.65
N ALA A 27 37.72 0.34 17.07
CA ALA A 27 36.76 1.32 17.53
C ALA A 27 36.14 0.93 18.90
N GLU A 28 35.81 -0.35 19.11
CA GLU A 28 35.32 -0.86 20.39
C GLU A 28 36.40 -0.76 21.51
N ARG A 29 37.68 -0.99 21.19
CA ARG A 29 38.78 -0.76 22.14
C ARG A 29 38.99 0.71 22.46
N ALA A 30 38.90 1.59 21.49
CA ALA A 30 39.02 3.03 21.71
C ALA A 30 37.86 3.58 22.54
N ALA A 31 36.65 3.06 22.33
CA ALA A 31 35.48 3.40 23.16
C ALA A 31 35.63 2.91 24.61
N ALA A 32 36.11 1.68 24.80
CA ALA A 32 36.39 1.13 26.16
C ALA A 32 37.50 1.90 26.90
N GLU A 33 38.52 2.38 26.18
CA GLU A 33 39.61 3.17 26.74
C GLU A 33 39.15 4.59 27.11
N SER A 34 38.23 5.17 26.35
CA SER A 34 37.62 6.46 26.67
C SER A 34 36.72 6.41 27.93
N VAL A 35 35.98 5.32 28.11
CA VAL A 35 35.18 5.09 29.34
C VAL A 35 36.08 4.90 30.56
N SER A 36 37.22 4.21 30.42
CA SER A 36 38.19 4.03 31.54
C SER A 36 38.90 5.31 31.94
N LEU A 37 39.03 6.28 31.03
CA LEU A 37 39.63 7.59 31.33
C LEU A 37 38.65 8.54 32.06
N VAL A 38 37.34 8.33 31.92
CA VAL A 38 36.30 9.12 32.61
C VAL A 38 36.10 8.64 34.05
N GLU A 39 36.36 7.35 34.36
CA GLU A 39 36.26 6.81 35.73
C GLU A 39 37.48 7.14 36.62
N GLY A 40 38.55 7.75 36.09
CA GLY A 40 39.78 8.07 36.80
C GLY A 40 39.84 9.46 37.45
N GLU A 41 38.89 10.34 37.14
CA GLU A 41 38.87 11.71 37.69
C GLU A 41 37.81 11.81 38.82
N GLY A 42 38.24 11.48 40.04
CA GLY A 42 37.46 11.72 41.26
C GLY A 42 37.22 13.22 41.47
N PRO A 43 36.09 13.60 42.05
CA PRO A 43 35.73 15.02 42.21
C PRO A 43 36.73 15.76 43.10
N ALA A 44 37.26 16.85 42.58
CA ALA A 44 38.08 17.79 43.32
C ALA A 44 37.29 18.38 44.51
N PRO A 45 37.93 18.60 45.69
CA PRO A 45 37.24 19.14 46.84
C PRO A 45 36.83 20.60 46.62
N ALA A 46 35.58 20.90 46.96
CA ALA A 46 35.00 22.24 46.91
C ALA A 46 35.76 23.21 47.84
N PRO A 47 35.95 24.50 47.45
CA PRO A 47 36.56 25.50 48.33
C PRO A 47 35.61 25.86 49.47
N GLU A 48 36.17 25.89 50.67
CA GLU A 48 35.54 26.33 51.94
C GLU A 48 35.02 27.77 51.79
N ALA A 49 33.76 27.98 52.14
CA ALA A 49 33.19 29.31 52.40
C ALA A 49 33.40 29.72 53.81
N PRO A 50 33.68 31.01 54.08
CA PRO A 50 33.96 31.49 55.44
C PRO A 50 32.71 31.56 56.31
N SER A 51 32.90 31.09 57.56
CA SER A 51 31.96 31.18 58.66
C SER A 51 31.66 32.63 59.04
N ALA A 52 30.39 32.95 59.21
CA ALA A 52 29.95 34.06 60.05
C ALA A 52 28.77 33.58 60.91
N GLU A 53 28.98 33.68 62.21
CA GLU A 53 28.10 33.33 63.32
C GLU A 53 27.08 34.45 63.64
N PRO A 54 26.15 34.28 64.58
CA PRO A 54 24.74 34.58 64.39
C PRO A 54 24.30 35.84 65.19
N ASP A 55 23.17 36.39 64.81
CA ASP A 55 22.35 37.23 65.67
C ASP A 55 20.85 36.98 65.48
N ALA A 56 20.24 36.46 66.53
CA ALA A 56 18.80 36.52 66.78
C ALA A 56 18.54 37.67 67.74
N PRO A 57 17.34 38.14 68.11
CA PRO A 57 15.97 37.67 67.78
C PRO A 57 14.95 38.79 67.46
N ALA A 58 13.77 38.50 67.00
CA ALA A 58 12.49 39.07 67.52
C ALA A 58 11.27 38.63 66.69
N SER A 59 10.44 37.82 67.29
CA SER A 59 8.96 37.84 67.08
C SER A 59 8.40 39.00 67.96
N PRO A 60 7.13 39.50 67.79
CA PRO A 60 5.90 38.79 67.46
C PRO A 60 4.80 39.59 66.71
N ALA A 61 3.71 38.94 66.45
CA ALA A 61 2.30 39.35 66.51
C ALA A 61 1.53 38.93 65.21
N SER A 62 0.77 37.91 65.28
CA SER A 62 -0.68 37.77 65.59
C SER A 62 -1.58 38.77 64.97
N THR A 63 -2.39 38.27 64.05
CA THR A 63 -3.84 38.54 64.03
C THR A 63 -4.57 37.60 63.03
N GLU A 64 -5.27 36.62 63.56
CA GLU A 64 -6.59 36.18 63.06
C GLU A 64 -7.64 37.20 63.59
N PRO A 65 -8.93 37.26 63.18
CA PRO A 65 -9.78 36.16 62.71
C PRO A 65 -10.91 36.54 61.70
N SER A 66 -11.69 35.54 61.49
CA SER A 66 -13.19 35.55 61.22
C SER A 66 -13.63 35.30 59.79
N SER A 67 -14.06 34.09 59.59
CA SER A 67 -15.45 33.57 59.50
C SER A 67 -16.31 34.13 58.39
N VAL A 68 -16.84 33.26 57.54
CA VAL A 68 -18.27 32.84 57.54
C VAL A 68 -18.51 31.84 56.39
N VAL A 69 -19.00 30.67 56.74
CA VAL A 69 -19.76 29.66 55.96
C VAL A 69 -21.19 30.20 55.78
N PRO A 70 -22.08 29.72 54.88
CA PRO A 70 -22.25 28.37 54.38
C PRO A 70 -22.74 28.20 52.91
N ALA A 71 -22.50 27.01 52.42
CA ALA A 71 -23.37 26.05 51.79
C ALA A 71 -24.47 26.50 50.81
N THR A 72 -24.47 25.87 49.66
CA THR A 72 -25.63 25.07 49.20
C THR A 72 -25.20 24.19 48.02
N SER A 73 -25.24 22.90 48.24
CA SER A 73 -25.37 21.87 47.19
C SER A 73 -26.80 21.88 46.68
N PRO A 74 -27.04 21.70 45.39
CA PRO A 74 -28.31 21.14 44.90
C PRO A 74 -28.23 19.65 44.64
N ALA A 75 -29.29 19.02 45.04
CA ALA A 75 -29.65 17.64 45.12
C ALA A 75 -29.51 16.84 43.80
N VAL A 76 -29.11 15.60 43.97
CA VAL A 76 -29.25 14.46 43.03
C VAL A 76 -30.76 14.11 42.94
N PRO A 77 -31.34 13.90 41.76
CA PRO A 77 -32.58 13.22 41.63
C PRO A 77 -32.41 11.70 41.58
N GLU A 78 -33.13 11.08 42.46
CA GLU A 78 -33.35 9.68 42.71
C GLU A 78 -33.88 8.92 41.47
N ALA A 79 -33.30 7.76 41.17
CA ALA A 79 -33.77 6.83 40.14
C ALA A 79 -35.00 6.06 40.62
N PRO A 80 -36.00 5.79 39.78
CA PRO A 80 -37.11 4.91 40.18
C PRO A 80 -36.73 3.44 40.07
N ALA A 81 -37.20 2.70 41.11
CA ALA A 81 -37.04 1.28 41.36
C ALA A 81 -37.59 0.39 40.24
N ALA A 82 -36.86 -0.69 39.99
CA ALA A 82 -37.28 -1.83 39.20
C ALA A 82 -38.34 -2.67 39.91
N PRO A 83 -39.30 -3.31 39.23
CA PRO A 83 -40.06 -4.39 39.79
C PRO A 83 -39.38 -5.74 39.55
N SER A 84 -39.19 -6.42 40.67
CA SER A 84 -38.85 -7.84 40.79
C SER A 84 -39.99 -8.71 40.27
N ALA A 85 -39.66 -9.65 39.38
CA ALA A 85 -40.46 -10.87 39.21
C ALA A 85 -39.56 -11.99 38.68
N ALA A 86 -39.19 -12.91 39.52
CA ALA A 86 -38.90 -14.28 39.12
C ALA A 86 -40.21 -15.06 39.00
N PRO A 87 -40.32 -16.04 38.12
CA PRO A 87 -40.55 -17.37 38.65
C PRO A 87 -39.77 -18.53 37.96
N ASP A 88 -39.47 -19.49 38.84
CA ASP A 88 -39.51 -20.95 38.67
C ASP A 88 -38.68 -21.66 37.61
N ALA A 89 -37.72 -22.38 38.14
CA ALA A 89 -37.13 -23.57 37.54
C ALA A 89 -38.12 -24.76 37.59
N PRO A 90 -38.05 -25.70 36.66
CA PRO A 90 -38.26 -27.10 37.02
C PRO A 90 -37.09 -28.02 36.65
N ALA A 91 -36.69 -28.76 37.68
CA ALA A 91 -36.47 -30.20 37.77
C ALA A 91 -35.54 -30.91 36.79
N ALA A 92 -34.49 -31.42 37.37
CA ALA A 92 -33.64 -32.52 36.93
C ALA A 92 -34.43 -33.80 36.62
N VAL A 93 -34.02 -34.55 35.58
CA VAL A 93 -34.31 -35.96 35.36
C VAL A 93 -33.04 -36.72 34.95
N PRO A 94 -32.89 -38.00 35.34
CA PRO A 94 -31.58 -38.59 35.65
C PRO A 94 -30.95 -39.39 34.51
N SER A 95 -29.67 -39.62 34.72
CA SER A 95 -28.79 -40.56 34.02
C SER A 95 -29.32 -41.99 34.07
N THR A 96 -29.31 -42.72 32.98
CA THR A 96 -28.99 -44.16 32.96
C THR A 96 -28.66 -44.61 31.54
N GLY A 97 -27.59 -45.43 31.42
CA GLY A 97 -27.55 -46.48 30.42
C GLY A 97 -26.31 -46.52 29.55
N SER A 98 -25.24 -47.05 30.12
CA SER A 98 -24.13 -47.73 29.43
C SER A 98 -24.65 -48.89 28.59
N SER A 99 -24.19 -49.04 27.32
CA SER A 99 -24.03 -50.40 26.70
C SER A 99 -23.14 -50.32 25.45
N ALA A 100 -22.04 -50.94 25.58
CA ALA A 100 -21.22 -51.85 24.78
C ALA A 100 -21.43 -51.96 23.25
N ILE A 101 -20.27 -52.00 22.62
CA ILE A 101 -19.85 -52.38 21.27
C ILE A 101 -20.39 -53.77 20.87
N PRO A 102 -20.63 -54.06 19.57
CA PRO A 102 -19.70 -54.97 18.91
C PRO A 102 -19.23 -54.59 17.52
N SER A 103 -17.95 -54.87 17.30
CA SER A 103 -17.27 -55.01 16.01
C SER A 103 -17.92 -56.10 15.15
N ALA A 104 -18.14 -55.83 13.88
CA ALA A 104 -18.25 -56.87 12.86
C ALA A 104 -17.65 -56.33 11.55
N GLY A 105 -16.57 -56.95 11.16
CA GLY A 105 -15.94 -56.80 9.85
C GLY A 105 -16.78 -57.42 8.72
N SER A 106 -16.63 -56.87 7.52
CA SER A 106 -16.84 -57.63 6.27
C SER A 106 -16.21 -56.87 5.10
N SER A 107 -15.13 -57.38 4.63
CA SER A 107 -14.71 -57.79 3.27
C SER A 107 -15.39 -57.12 2.08
N VAL A 108 -14.52 -56.55 1.28
CA VAL A 108 -14.64 -56.05 -0.10
C VAL A 108 -14.96 -57.23 -1.07
N PRO A 109 -15.67 -56.99 -2.16
CA PRO A 109 -15.28 -57.59 -3.41
C PRO A 109 -14.98 -56.53 -4.49
N ALA A 110 -13.88 -56.74 -5.17
CA ALA A 110 -13.45 -56.10 -6.39
C ALA A 110 -14.40 -56.45 -7.54
N VAL A 111 -14.69 -55.47 -8.39
CA VAL A 111 -15.34 -55.65 -9.70
C VAL A 111 -14.47 -54.99 -10.78
N PRO A 112 -14.36 -55.65 -11.96
CA PRO A 112 -13.27 -55.41 -12.91
C PRO A 112 -13.52 -54.24 -13.87
N LEU A 113 -12.41 -53.69 -14.33
CA LEU A 113 -12.32 -52.73 -15.47
C LEU A 113 -12.94 -53.29 -16.73
N ALA A 114 -13.67 -52.48 -17.42
CA ALA A 114 -13.97 -52.62 -18.88
C ALA A 114 -13.57 -51.31 -19.59
N PRO A 115 -13.12 -51.40 -20.85
CA PRO A 115 -12.32 -50.36 -21.51
C PRO A 115 -13.14 -49.27 -22.18
N GLU A 116 -12.48 -48.13 -22.36
CA GLU A 116 -12.91 -46.90 -23.03
C GLU A 116 -13.41 -47.09 -24.45
N PRO A 117 -14.21 -46.15 -24.95
CA PRO A 117 -14.11 -45.76 -26.36
C PRO A 117 -13.56 -44.35 -26.52
N VAL A 118 -12.48 -44.29 -27.25
CA VAL A 118 -11.89 -43.08 -27.83
C VAL A 118 -12.92 -42.34 -28.63
N SER A 119 -13.21 -41.09 -28.28
CA SER A 119 -14.01 -40.21 -29.16
C SER A 119 -13.16 -39.01 -29.56
N ALA A 120 -13.15 -38.82 -30.86
CA ALA A 120 -12.31 -37.89 -31.60
C ALA A 120 -12.53 -36.42 -31.20
N ALA A 121 -11.42 -35.73 -31.09
CA ALA A 121 -11.33 -34.29 -30.92
C ALA A 121 -11.94 -33.55 -32.12
N ALA A 122 -12.90 -32.68 -31.85
CA ALA A 122 -13.35 -31.65 -32.78
C ALA A 122 -12.56 -30.38 -32.52
N ALA A 123 -11.88 -29.86 -33.53
CA ALA A 123 -11.13 -28.62 -33.52
C ALA A 123 -12.08 -27.41 -33.37
N PRO A 124 -11.65 -26.35 -32.64
CA PRO A 124 -12.40 -25.11 -32.55
C PRO A 124 -12.27 -24.28 -33.83
N PRO A 125 -13.28 -23.46 -34.18
CA PRO A 125 -13.26 -22.66 -35.39
C PRO A 125 -12.30 -21.47 -35.28
N ALA A 126 -11.53 -21.26 -36.34
CA ALA A 126 -10.56 -20.20 -36.50
C ALA A 126 -11.23 -18.81 -36.49
N THR A 127 -10.68 -17.92 -35.69
CA THR A 127 -10.93 -16.48 -35.71
C THR A 127 -10.35 -15.84 -36.96
N PRO A 128 -11.03 -14.90 -37.61
CA PRO A 128 -10.48 -14.21 -38.76
C PRO A 128 -9.46 -13.14 -38.35
N THR A 129 -8.28 -13.27 -38.90
CA THR A 129 -7.18 -12.30 -38.82
C THR A 129 -7.50 -11.08 -39.68
N PRO A 130 -7.30 -9.84 -39.22
CA PRO A 130 -7.37 -8.66 -40.07
C PRO A 130 -6.15 -8.59 -41.00
N PRO A 131 -6.30 -8.09 -42.25
CA PRO A 131 -5.20 -8.05 -43.20
C PRO A 131 -4.18 -6.97 -42.87
N ALA A 132 -2.90 -7.37 -42.90
CA ALA A 132 -1.75 -6.51 -42.80
C ALA A 132 -1.70 -5.51 -43.97
N ALA A 133 -1.44 -4.27 -43.66
CA ALA A 133 -1.11 -3.23 -44.63
C ALA A 133 0.33 -3.43 -45.12
N GLU A 134 0.48 -3.92 -46.34
CA GLU A 134 1.76 -3.91 -47.03
C GLU A 134 2.01 -2.53 -47.66
N SER A 135 3.06 -1.90 -47.21
CA SER A 135 3.68 -0.77 -47.92
C SER A 135 4.53 -1.32 -49.03
N SER A 136 4.17 -1.08 -50.29
CA SER A 136 5.07 -1.28 -51.40
C SER A 136 5.28 0.03 -52.16
N GLU A 137 6.48 0.54 -52.02
CA GLU A 137 7.14 1.46 -52.96
C GLU A 137 7.46 0.72 -54.26
N GLY A 138 7.27 1.37 -55.39
CA GLY A 138 7.99 0.91 -56.55
C GLY A 138 7.30 1.08 -57.90
N ALA A 139 7.79 2.12 -58.60
CA ALA A 139 8.04 2.13 -60.04
C ALA A 139 6.88 2.05 -61.04
N ALA A 140 6.69 3.16 -61.71
CA ALA A 140 6.04 3.28 -62.99
C ALA A 140 6.76 2.48 -64.07
N PRO A 141 6.05 1.86 -64.99
CA PRO A 141 6.60 1.61 -66.32
C PRO A 141 5.80 2.31 -67.43
N GLY A 142 6.60 2.75 -68.36
CA GLY A 142 6.30 3.54 -69.52
C GLY A 142 5.31 2.98 -70.52
N TRP A 143 4.69 3.93 -71.14
CA TRP A 143 3.88 3.81 -72.34
C TRP A 143 4.72 3.42 -73.54
N ARG A 144 4.25 2.44 -74.35
CA ARG A 144 4.61 2.27 -75.72
C ARG A 144 3.36 2.11 -76.55
N PRO A 145 3.27 2.79 -77.71
CA PRO A 145 2.11 2.67 -78.65
C PRO A 145 2.30 1.51 -79.58
N ALA A 146 1.18 0.83 -79.96
CA ALA A 146 1.14 -0.08 -81.08
C ALA A 146 -0.01 0.30 -81.97
N ASP A 147 0.33 0.34 -83.25
CA ASP A 147 -0.30 0.72 -84.51
C ASP A 147 -1.72 0.29 -84.76
N GLY A 148 -2.44 1.17 -85.56
CA GLY A 148 -3.73 1.01 -86.09
C GLY A 148 -3.77 0.21 -87.46
N PRO A 149 -4.69 0.44 -88.40
CA PRO A 149 -6.16 0.40 -88.32
C PRO A 149 -6.77 -0.70 -89.21
N PRO A 150 -8.06 -0.80 -89.47
CA PRO A 150 -8.63 -0.12 -90.63
C PRO A 150 -10.06 0.44 -90.48
N ALA A 151 -10.31 1.36 -91.34
CA ALA A 151 -11.54 2.08 -91.53
C ALA A 151 -12.73 1.22 -92.03
N ALA A 152 -13.96 1.59 -91.61
CA ALA A 152 -15.12 1.67 -92.48
C ALA A 152 -16.31 2.36 -91.83
N SER A 153 -16.69 3.45 -92.41
CA SER A 153 -18.05 3.92 -92.75
C SER A 153 -19.04 4.34 -91.67
N ASP A 154 -19.26 5.64 -91.75
CA ASP A 154 -20.53 6.36 -91.71
C ASP A 154 -21.73 5.78 -90.95
N ARG A 155 -22.11 6.49 -89.87
CA ARG A 155 -23.45 7.07 -89.75
C ARG A 155 -23.47 8.09 -88.64
N ALA A 156 -23.72 9.33 -89.05
CA ALA A 156 -24.06 10.41 -88.16
C ALA A 156 -25.34 10.10 -87.39
N GLY A 157 -25.22 9.94 -86.12
CA GLY A 157 -26.31 9.94 -85.15
C GLY A 157 -25.94 10.91 -84.06
N ALA A 158 -26.42 12.13 -84.15
CA ALA A 158 -26.29 13.14 -83.09
C ALA A 158 -27.03 12.60 -81.84
N ALA A 159 -26.28 12.01 -80.92
CA ALA A 159 -26.77 11.75 -79.57
C ALA A 159 -26.90 13.10 -78.86
N ALA A 160 -28.10 13.63 -78.80
CA ALA A 160 -28.50 14.72 -77.96
C ALA A 160 -28.24 14.26 -76.53
N GLY A 161 -27.18 14.80 -75.87
CA GLY A 161 -26.96 14.63 -74.43
C GLY A 161 -28.26 14.98 -73.70
N PRO A 162 -28.57 14.28 -72.59
CA PRO A 162 -29.75 14.58 -71.81
C PRO A 162 -29.69 16.03 -71.36
N ARG A 163 -30.50 16.87 -71.97
CA ARG A 163 -30.73 18.25 -71.51
C ARG A 163 -31.45 18.11 -70.16
N MET A 164 -30.71 18.18 -69.09
CA MET A 164 -31.26 18.30 -67.76
C MET A 164 -32.27 19.43 -67.74
N SER A 165 -33.54 19.08 -67.52
CA SER A 165 -34.63 20.05 -67.56
C SER A 165 -34.32 21.13 -66.45
N ARG A 166 -34.56 22.40 -66.81
CA ARG A 166 -34.41 23.52 -65.87
C ARG A 166 -35.13 23.24 -64.56
N ARG A 167 -36.20 22.46 -64.57
CA ARG A 167 -36.94 22.05 -63.35
C ARG A 167 -36.15 21.08 -62.48
N PHE A 168 -35.37 20.17 -63.04
CA PHE A 168 -34.55 19.24 -62.34
C PHE A 168 -33.34 19.94 -61.66
N LEU A 169 -32.71 20.92 -62.35
CA LEU A 169 -31.65 21.75 -61.76
C LEU A 169 -32.19 22.66 -60.64
N LEU A 170 -33.44 23.19 -60.79
CA LEU A 170 -34.07 23.96 -59.76
C LEU A 170 -34.46 23.11 -58.52
N THR A 171 -34.91 21.87 -58.73
CA THR A 171 -35.21 20.97 -57.59
C THR A 171 -33.94 20.53 -56.88
N ILE A 172 -32.85 20.19 -57.56
CA ILE A 172 -31.55 19.92 -56.95
C ILE A 172 -31.04 21.15 -56.19
N GLY A 173 -31.10 22.32 -56.80
CA GLY A 173 -30.71 23.58 -56.15
C GLY A 173 -31.54 23.90 -54.90
N ALA A 174 -32.84 23.61 -54.97
CA ALA A 174 -33.71 23.78 -53.80
C ALA A 174 -33.42 22.76 -52.69
N VAL A 175 -33.20 21.50 -53.01
CA VAL A 175 -32.84 20.46 -52.04
C VAL A 175 -31.48 20.73 -51.43
N LEU A 176 -30.47 21.09 -52.22
CA LEU A 176 -29.15 21.49 -51.71
C LEU A 176 -29.24 22.76 -50.85
N GLY A 177 -30.04 23.74 -51.26
CA GLY A 177 -30.26 24.96 -50.47
C GLY A 177 -30.92 24.65 -49.11
N VAL A 178 -31.92 23.77 -49.08
CA VAL A 178 -32.55 23.32 -47.83
C VAL A 178 -31.54 22.52 -46.97
N LEU A 179 -30.75 21.63 -47.57
CA LEU A 179 -29.74 20.89 -46.83
C LEU A 179 -28.64 21.79 -46.23
N VAL A 180 -28.22 22.80 -47.00
CA VAL A 180 -27.27 23.82 -46.48
C VAL A 180 -27.90 24.67 -45.37
N LEU A 181 -29.17 25.11 -45.52
CA LEU A 181 -29.89 25.84 -44.48
C LEU A 181 -30.11 25.00 -43.21
N VAL A 182 -30.49 23.74 -43.38
CA VAL A 182 -30.64 22.81 -42.26
C VAL A 182 -29.28 22.50 -41.62
N GLY A 183 -28.25 22.25 -42.42
CA GLY A 183 -26.89 21.99 -41.93
C GLY A 183 -26.28 23.18 -41.20
N THR A 184 -26.44 24.39 -41.75
CA THR A 184 -26.02 25.63 -41.07
C THR A 184 -26.87 25.93 -39.84
N GLY A 185 -28.18 25.69 -39.88
CA GLY A 185 -29.05 25.82 -38.70
C GLY A 185 -28.65 24.88 -37.56
N PHE A 186 -28.40 23.60 -37.85
CA PHE A 186 -27.90 22.64 -36.86
C PHE A 186 -26.49 23.00 -36.37
N GLY A 187 -25.61 23.46 -37.28
CA GLY A 187 -24.26 23.93 -36.90
C GLY A 187 -24.29 25.11 -35.94
N VAL A 188 -25.15 26.11 -36.19
CA VAL A 188 -25.33 27.28 -35.30
C VAL A 188 -25.93 26.87 -33.96
N VAL A 189 -26.93 25.97 -33.94
CA VAL A 189 -27.51 25.45 -32.69
C VAL A 189 -26.48 24.67 -31.90
N SER A 190 -25.63 23.88 -32.56
CA SER A 190 -24.56 23.14 -31.92
C SER A 190 -23.48 24.06 -31.30
N LEU A 191 -23.15 25.17 -31.97
CA LEU A 191 -22.21 26.17 -31.48
C LEU A 191 -22.79 27.02 -30.33
N LEU A 192 -24.12 27.11 -30.23
CA LEU A 192 -24.80 27.83 -29.12
C LEU A 192 -25.02 26.96 -27.88
N GLN A 193 -24.71 25.66 -27.97
CA GLN A 193 -24.74 24.77 -26.82
C GLN A 193 -23.32 24.64 -26.25
N GLY A 194 -23.17 24.95 -24.94
CA GLY A 194 -21.93 24.71 -24.22
C GLY A 194 -21.54 23.22 -24.20
N PRO A 195 -20.29 22.90 -23.83
CA PRO A 195 -19.85 21.53 -23.68
C PRO A 195 -20.70 20.76 -22.66
N ARG A 196 -20.86 19.44 -22.89
CA ARG A 196 -21.56 18.51 -22.00
C ARG A 196 -20.79 17.23 -21.90
N ILE A 197 -20.88 16.56 -20.76
CA ILE A 197 -20.31 15.23 -20.57
C ILE A 197 -21.06 14.24 -21.46
N SER A 198 -20.33 13.48 -22.26
CA SER A 198 -20.84 12.38 -23.08
C SER A 198 -20.52 11.01 -22.51
N GLU A 199 -19.41 10.88 -21.76
CA GLU A 199 -18.97 9.63 -21.17
C GLU A 199 -18.16 9.92 -19.91
N VAL A 200 -18.24 9.01 -18.94
CA VAL A 200 -17.45 9.02 -17.69
C VAL A 200 -16.86 7.64 -17.52
N GLN A 201 -15.55 7.58 -17.29
CA GLN A 201 -14.83 6.35 -17.00
C GLN A 201 -14.09 6.52 -15.70
N VAL A 202 -14.30 5.61 -14.75
CA VAL A 202 -13.59 5.53 -13.49
C VAL A 202 -13.62 4.09 -13.00
N ASP A 203 -12.49 3.61 -12.50
CA ASP A 203 -12.42 2.36 -11.75
C ASP A 203 -12.45 2.72 -10.25
N ALA A 204 -13.66 2.70 -9.69
CA ALA A 204 -13.88 3.09 -8.30
C ALA A 204 -13.33 2.04 -7.31
N ALA A 205 -13.24 0.76 -7.70
CA ALA A 205 -12.68 -0.29 -6.86
C ALA A 205 -11.15 -0.15 -6.75
N GLN A 206 -10.46 0.07 -7.87
CA GLN A 206 -9.02 0.34 -7.86
C GLN A 206 -8.70 1.66 -7.15
N ALA A 207 -9.62 2.64 -7.20
CA ALA A 207 -9.38 3.95 -6.61
C ALA A 207 -9.26 3.95 -5.08
N ILE A 208 -9.84 2.99 -4.37
CA ILE A 208 -9.70 2.83 -2.92
C ILE A 208 -8.44 2.04 -2.51
N GLU A 209 -7.86 1.27 -3.42
CA GLU A 209 -6.73 0.39 -3.11
C GLU A 209 -5.37 1.01 -3.49
N SER A 210 -5.32 1.85 -4.56
CA SER A 210 -4.06 2.39 -5.06
C SER A 210 -4.13 3.85 -5.48
N SER A 211 -3.02 4.58 -5.29
CA SER A 211 -2.86 5.95 -5.75
C SER A 211 -2.77 6.04 -7.28
N GLY A 212 -3.06 7.21 -7.83
CA GLY A 212 -2.93 7.51 -9.26
C GLY A 212 -4.07 6.96 -10.12
N SER A 213 -5.18 6.53 -9.53
CA SER A 213 -6.42 6.20 -10.24
C SER A 213 -6.96 7.41 -10.98
N ARG A 214 -7.63 7.16 -12.11
CA ARG A 214 -8.09 8.23 -13.01
C ARG A 214 -9.61 8.20 -13.17
N LEU A 215 -10.19 9.39 -13.08
CA LEU A 215 -11.52 9.66 -13.64
C LEU A 215 -11.33 10.37 -14.97
N ILE A 216 -11.93 9.85 -16.04
CA ILE A 216 -11.88 10.44 -17.39
C ILE A 216 -13.26 10.91 -17.78
N LEU A 217 -13.39 12.23 -17.98
CA LEU A 217 -14.59 12.86 -18.52
C LEU A 217 -14.41 13.09 -20.02
N THR A 218 -15.29 12.58 -20.84
CA THR A 218 -15.29 12.84 -22.29
C THR A 218 -16.41 13.83 -22.61
N ALA A 219 -16.05 14.97 -23.17
CA ALA A 219 -17.02 15.97 -23.62
C ALA A 219 -17.57 15.62 -25.01
N ASN A 220 -18.76 16.16 -25.32
CA ASN A 220 -19.41 16.00 -26.62
C ASN A 220 -18.70 16.79 -27.76
N GLN A 221 -17.78 17.69 -27.40
CA GLN A 221 -16.99 18.51 -28.34
C GLN A 221 -15.57 18.75 -27.80
N PRO A 222 -14.59 19.08 -28.67
CA PRO A 222 -13.28 19.50 -28.20
C PRO A 222 -13.36 20.71 -27.28
N LEU A 223 -12.58 20.69 -26.20
CA LEU A 223 -12.52 21.73 -25.19
C LEU A 223 -11.33 22.66 -25.42
N ALA A 224 -11.43 23.91 -24.99
CA ALA A 224 -10.29 24.78 -24.76
C ALA A 224 -9.45 24.20 -23.60
N ALA A 225 -8.25 24.75 -23.37
CA ALA A 225 -7.43 24.34 -22.23
C ALA A 225 -8.25 24.44 -20.93
N ILE A 226 -8.16 23.40 -20.10
CA ILE A 226 -8.75 23.36 -18.76
C ILE A 226 -7.59 23.44 -17.77
N GLU A 227 -7.64 24.46 -16.92
CA GLU A 227 -6.66 24.65 -15.87
C GLU A 227 -7.08 23.91 -14.59
N ALA A 228 -6.11 23.59 -13.72
CA ALA A 228 -6.37 22.80 -12.51
C ALA A 228 -7.35 23.52 -11.53
N ASP A 229 -7.33 24.83 -11.48
CA ASP A 229 -8.20 25.66 -10.62
C ASP A 229 -9.67 25.68 -11.08
N GLN A 230 -9.96 25.25 -12.31
CA GLN A 230 -11.32 25.06 -12.81
C GLN A 230 -11.93 23.73 -12.34
N VAL A 231 -11.12 22.80 -11.82
CA VAL A 231 -11.57 21.48 -11.38
C VAL A 231 -11.65 21.44 -9.86
N SER A 232 -12.74 20.92 -9.34
CA SER A 232 -12.91 20.66 -7.92
C SER A 232 -13.45 19.25 -7.70
N VAL A 233 -13.02 18.65 -6.61
CA VAL A 233 -13.47 17.32 -6.14
C VAL A 233 -14.01 17.46 -4.73
N GLU A 234 -15.16 16.87 -4.45
CA GLU A 234 -15.81 16.90 -3.15
C GLU A 234 -16.31 15.48 -2.79
N PRO A 235 -15.92 14.92 -1.63
CA PRO A 235 -14.97 15.46 -0.64
C PRO A 235 -13.62 15.85 -1.21
N ALA A 236 -12.91 16.77 -0.56
CA ALA A 236 -11.62 17.25 -1.02
C ALA A 236 -10.56 16.15 -0.96
N VAL A 237 -9.86 15.93 -2.06
CA VAL A 237 -8.78 14.95 -2.18
C VAL A 237 -7.70 15.52 -3.11
N PRO A 238 -6.41 15.25 -2.89
CA PRO A 238 -5.36 15.70 -3.77
C PRO A 238 -5.46 15.06 -5.17
N PHE A 239 -5.37 15.89 -6.22
CA PHE A 239 -5.44 15.41 -7.60
C PHE A 239 -4.60 16.26 -8.55
N THR A 240 -4.35 15.72 -9.75
CA THR A 240 -3.79 16.45 -10.89
C THR A 240 -4.75 16.38 -12.08
N VAL A 241 -4.69 17.39 -12.95
CA VAL A 241 -5.55 17.49 -14.14
C VAL A 241 -4.71 17.33 -15.40
N ASP A 242 -5.21 16.51 -16.31
CA ASP A 242 -4.64 16.27 -17.64
C ASP A 242 -5.77 16.38 -18.66
N ALA A 243 -5.83 17.50 -19.40
CA ALA A 243 -6.89 17.76 -20.35
C ALA A 243 -6.36 17.85 -21.78
N ALA A 244 -6.93 17.05 -22.67
CA ALA A 244 -6.58 17.05 -24.09
C ALA A 244 -7.79 16.76 -24.99
N GLY A 245 -7.98 17.60 -25.99
CA GLY A 245 -9.03 17.40 -26.99
C GLY A 245 -10.44 17.42 -26.38
N ARG A 246 -11.08 16.26 -26.26
CA ARG A 246 -12.41 16.08 -25.66
C ARG A 246 -12.35 15.50 -24.24
N GLY A 247 -11.17 15.04 -23.81
CA GLY A 247 -10.97 14.37 -22.55
C GLY A 247 -10.48 15.32 -21.46
N ILE A 248 -11.00 15.15 -20.25
CA ILE A 248 -10.47 15.72 -19.01
C ILE A 248 -10.16 14.54 -18.10
N GLY A 249 -8.87 14.30 -17.83
CA GLY A 249 -8.42 13.31 -16.86
C GLY A 249 -8.20 13.99 -15.51
N VAL A 250 -8.87 13.49 -14.47
CA VAL A 250 -8.59 13.83 -13.08
C VAL A 250 -7.89 12.63 -12.46
N ARG A 251 -6.63 12.80 -12.06
CA ARG A 251 -5.81 11.75 -11.48
C ARG A 251 -5.65 12.00 -9.99
N PHE A 252 -6.20 11.10 -9.18
CA PHE A 252 -6.08 11.15 -7.73
C PHE A 252 -4.66 10.73 -7.32
N THR A 253 -3.98 11.54 -6.52
CA THR A 253 -2.59 11.26 -6.11
C THR A 253 -2.50 10.36 -4.89
N VAL A 254 -3.60 10.19 -4.17
CA VAL A 254 -3.78 9.26 -3.04
C VAL A 254 -4.97 8.34 -3.33
N PRO A 255 -5.08 7.17 -2.68
CA PRO A 255 -6.30 6.36 -2.72
C PRO A 255 -7.49 7.13 -2.15
N LEU A 256 -8.69 6.81 -2.63
CA LEU A 256 -9.95 7.42 -2.18
C LEU A 256 -10.53 6.67 -0.98
N ASP A 257 -11.34 7.36 -0.19
CA ASP A 257 -12.12 6.75 0.88
C ASP A 257 -13.14 5.77 0.32
N ASP A 258 -13.41 4.71 1.04
CA ASP A 258 -14.42 3.73 0.70
C ASP A 258 -15.85 4.23 1.04
N ASP A 259 -16.87 3.55 0.48
CA ASP A 259 -18.31 3.86 0.67
C ASP A 259 -18.63 5.36 0.57
N THR A 260 -17.86 6.11 -0.23
CA THR A 260 -17.90 7.56 -0.33
C THR A 260 -18.33 8.02 -1.71
N THR A 261 -19.25 8.99 -1.78
CA THR A 261 -19.68 9.57 -3.05
C THR A 261 -18.86 10.84 -3.35
N TYR A 262 -18.04 10.74 -4.39
CA TYR A 262 -17.25 11.85 -4.91
C TYR A 262 -17.99 12.59 -6.02
N THR A 263 -17.95 13.91 -5.95
CA THR A 263 -18.48 14.80 -6.99
C THR A 263 -17.35 15.60 -7.61
N VAL A 264 -17.17 15.46 -8.92
CA VAL A 264 -16.18 16.22 -9.68
C VAL A 264 -16.87 17.27 -10.51
N ARG A 265 -16.42 18.52 -10.39
CA ARG A 265 -16.94 19.68 -11.12
C ARG A 265 -15.83 20.34 -11.92
N VAL A 266 -16.15 20.69 -13.15
CA VAL A 266 -15.29 21.51 -14.01
C VAL A 266 -16.04 22.79 -14.33
N SER A 267 -15.60 23.90 -13.79
CA SER A 267 -16.20 25.21 -13.97
C SER A 267 -15.72 25.83 -15.28
N ASP A 268 -16.56 26.68 -15.87
CA ASP A 268 -16.27 27.51 -17.03
C ASP A 268 -15.64 26.76 -18.22
N ALA A 269 -16.03 25.49 -18.43
CA ALA A 269 -15.59 24.74 -19.59
C ALA A 269 -16.12 25.35 -20.89
N VAL A 270 -15.23 25.67 -21.85
CA VAL A 270 -15.55 26.27 -23.14
C VAL A 270 -15.10 25.35 -24.26
N GLY A 271 -15.88 25.28 -25.34
CA GLY A 271 -15.47 24.54 -26.54
C GLY A 271 -14.24 25.18 -27.21
N ALA A 272 -13.36 24.37 -27.81
CA ALA A 272 -12.17 24.84 -28.53
C ALA A 272 -12.48 25.82 -29.70
N SER A 273 -13.71 25.72 -30.26
CA SER A 273 -14.21 26.64 -31.29
C SER A 273 -14.89 27.88 -30.72
N GLY A 274 -14.85 28.07 -29.39
CA GLY A 274 -15.61 29.11 -28.69
C GLY A 274 -17.06 28.67 -28.38
N GLY A 275 -17.85 29.58 -27.86
CA GLY A 275 -19.23 29.31 -27.43
C GLY A 275 -19.45 29.67 -25.97
N PRO A 276 -20.64 29.42 -25.43
CA PRO A 276 -20.91 29.66 -24.00
C PRO A 276 -20.13 28.68 -23.13
N SER A 277 -19.70 29.17 -21.96
CA SER A 277 -19.17 28.31 -20.93
C SER A 277 -20.26 27.40 -20.33
N ALA A 278 -19.84 26.27 -19.81
CA ALA A 278 -20.70 25.32 -19.12
C ALA A 278 -20.01 24.76 -17.90
N GLU A 279 -20.79 24.42 -16.90
CA GLU A 279 -20.35 23.62 -15.77
C GLU A 279 -20.54 22.13 -16.10
N LEU A 280 -19.46 21.35 -15.98
CA LEU A 280 -19.48 19.89 -16.16
C LEU A 280 -19.41 19.24 -14.79
N THR A 281 -20.44 18.52 -14.40
CA THR A 281 -20.53 17.87 -13.10
C THR A 281 -20.82 16.39 -13.25
N THR A 282 -20.10 15.55 -12.52
CA THR A 282 -20.33 14.11 -12.40
C THR A 282 -20.12 13.64 -10.99
N SER A 283 -20.74 12.52 -10.62
CA SER A 283 -20.54 11.87 -9.34
C SER A 283 -20.36 10.37 -9.54
N PHE A 284 -19.54 9.76 -8.68
CA PHE A 284 -19.39 8.32 -8.58
C PHE A 284 -19.26 7.94 -7.10
N THR A 285 -19.54 6.66 -6.78
CA THR A 285 -19.43 6.15 -5.41
C THR A 285 -18.40 5.03 -5.39
N THR A 286 -17.49 5.09 -4.43
CA THR A 286 -16.53 4.03 -4.17
C THR A 286 -17.22 2.86 -3.45
N PRO A 287 -16.82 1.60 -3.72
CA PRO A 287 -17.37 0.45 -2.99
C PRO A 287 -16.88 0.45 -1.54
N ALA A 288 -17.58 -0.28 -0.68
CA ALA A 288 -17.11 -0.58 0.67
C ALA A 288 -15.83 -1.44 0.62
N SER A 289 -14.89 -1.17 1.51
CA SER A 289 -13.64 -1.90 1.62
C SER A 289 -13.84 -3.33 2.09
N THR A 290 -12.98 -4.19 1.58
CA THR A 290 -12.77 -5.55 2.09
C THR A 290 -11.29 -5.73 2.43
N MET A 291 -11.02 -6.58 3.40
CA MET A 291 -9.66 -6.88 3.81
C MET A 291 -9.46 -8.39 3.94
N PHE A 292 -8.19 -8.81 3.89
CA PHE A 292 -7.81 -10.17 4.21
C PHE A 292 -7.08 -10.18 5.55
N LEU A 293 -7.24 -11.28 6.28
CA LEU A 293 -6.56 -11.58 7.55
C LEU A 293 -6.08 -13.02 7.52
N LEU A 294 -4.92 -13.28 8.11
CA LEU A 294 -4.41 -14.61 8.37
C LEU A 294 -4.83 -15.05 9.77
N ARG A 295 -5.34 -16.26 9.88
CA ARG A 295 -5.52 -16.96 11.15
C ARG A 295 -4.73 -18.26 11.13
N ARG A 296 -3.79 -18.39 12.04
CA ARG A 296 -3.08 -19.64 12.29
C ARG A 296 -3.84 -20.50 13.28
N ASP A 297 -3.91 -21.81 13.05
CA ASP A 297 -4.57 -22.77 13.92
C ASP A 297 -3.57 -23.83 14.36
N VAL A 298 -3.32 -23.90 15.66
CA VAL A 298 -2.33 -24.82 16.25
C VAL A 298 -2.66 -26.30 15.97
N ASP A 299 -3.94 -26.62 15.85
CA ASP A 299 -4.46 -28.00 15.70
C ASP A 299 -5.04 -28.29 14.29
N GLY A 300 -5.01 -27.31 13.38
CA GLY A 300 -5.62 -27.37 12.06
C GLY A 300 -4.81 -26.68 10.97
N ASP A 301 -5.46 -26.36 9.86
CA ASP A 301 -4.85 -25.61 8.77
C ASP A 301 -4.96 -24.10 9.05
N ASP A 302 -3.88 -23.39 8.75
CA ASP A 302 -3.88 -21.93 8.68
C ASP A 302 -4.82 -21.47 7.57
N THR A 303 -5.48 -20.34 7.76
CA THR A 303 -6.49 -19.89 6.82
C THR A 303 -6.43 -18.38 6.60
N ILE A 304 -6.41 -17.97 5.34
CA ILE A 304 -6.60 -16.59 4.93
C ILE A 304 -8.10 -16.36 4.71
N PHE A 305 -8.65 -15.37 5.41
CA PHE A 305 -10.04 -14.98 5.32
C PHE A 305 -10.17 -13.63 4.62
N ARG A 306 -11.15 -13.51 3.73
CA ARG A 306 -11.63 -12.20 3.24
C ARG A 306 -12.83 -11.78 4.07
N THR A 307 -12.86 -10.55 4.54
CA THR A 307 -13.94 -10.00 5.35
C THR A 307 -14.26 -8.55 4.98
N ASP A 308 -15.46 -8.09 5.29
CA ASP A 308 -15.76 -6.67 5.38
C ASP A 308 -15.25 -6.10 6.71
N LEU A 309 -15.36 -4.79 6.88
CA LEU A 309 -14.86 -4.10 8.08
C LEU A 309 -15.67 -4.41 9.35
N SER A 310 -16.81 -5.11 9.24
CA SER A 310 -17.59 -5.54 10.40
C SER A 310 -17.18 -6.92 10.93
N GLY A 311 -16.48 -7.72 10.11
CA GLY A 311 -16.17 -9.12 10.41
C GLY A 311 -17.34 -10.10 10.24
N GLU A 312 -18.56 -9.62 9.94
CA GLU A 312 -19.76 -10.48 9.83
C GLU A 312 -19.77 -11.33 8.56
N LYS A 313 -19.04 -10.88 7.51
CA LYS A 313 -19.01 -11.55 6.20
C LYS A 313 -17.65 -12.20 5.93
N ALA A 314 -17.00 -12.72 6.97
CA ALA A 314 -15.75 -13.42 6.80
C ALA A 314 -15.95 -14.74 6.05
N VAL A 315 -15.19 -14.93 4.96
CA VAL A 315 -15.17 -16.15 4.16
C VAL A 315 -13.73 -16.64 4.01
N PRO A 316 -13.46 -17.95 4.20
CA PRO A 316 -12.15 -18.50 3.92
C PRO A 316 -11.88 -18.46 2.40
N VAL A 317 -10.69 -18.06 2.01
CA VAL A 317 -10.27 -17.99 0.60
C VAL A 317 -9.12 -18.94 0.30
N PHE A 318 -8.24 -19.19 1.26
CA PHE A 318 -7.13 -20.11 1.12
C PHE A 318 -6.81 -20.77 2.46
N SER A 319 -6.49 -22.07 2.44
CA SER A 319 -6.07 -22.81 3.63
C SER A 319 -4.88 -23.71 3.29
N HIS A 320 -3.91 -23.75 4.20
CA HIS A 320 -2.73 -24.59 4.10
C HIS A 320 -2.22 -24.94 5.51
N PRO A 321 -1.61 -26.10 5.74
CA PRO A 321 -1.12 -26.48 7.08
C PRO A 321 -0.18 -25.44 7.72
N ARG A 322 0.60 -24.71 6.93
CA ARG A 322 1.55 -23.71 7.44
C ARG A 322 1.65 -22.54 6.47
N ILE A 323 1.04 -21.39 6.81
CA ILE A 323 1.13 -20.14 6.05
C ILE A 323 2.06 -19.19 6.81
N ASN A 324 3.25 -18.93 6.26
CA ASN A 324 4.21 -18.02 6.88
C ASN A 324 3.82 -16.55 6.73
N ASP A 325 3.39 -16.15 5.55
CA ASP A 325 3.08 -14.76 5.21
C ASP A 325 2.15 -14.69 4.01
N PHE A 326 1.41 -13.60 3.85
CA PHE A 326 0.60 -13.37 2.68
C PHE A 326 0.49 -11.89 2.35
N ARG A 327 0.24 -11.56 1.09
CA ARG A 327 -0.07 -10.21 0.62
C ARG A 327 -1.16 -10.24 -0.43
N ALA A 328 -1.92 -9.15 -0.51
CA ALA A 328 -2.96 -9.00 -1.51
C ALA A 328 -2.73 -7.74 -2.36
N THR A 329 -3.00 -7.88 -3.66
CA THR A 329 -3.19 -6.76 -4.59
C THR A 329 -4.68 -6.61 -4.91
N SER A 330 -5.05 -5.62 -5.73
CA SER A 330 -6.44 -5.46 -6.19
C SER A 330 -6.95 -6.68 -6.98
N THR A 331 -6.06 -7.52 -7.51
CA THR A 331 -6.41 -8.65 -8.39
C THR A 331 -5.89 -10.00 -7.93
N ARG A 332 -4.85 -10.06 -7.11
CA ARG A 332 -4.14 -11.28 -6.73
C ARG A 332 -3.94 -11.39 -5.24
N LEU A 333 -3.85 -12.63 -4.78
CA LEU A 333 -3.38 -13.03 -3.46
C LEU A 333 -2.08 -13.80 -3.62
N VAL A 334 -1.08 -13.49 -2.79
CA VAL A 334 0.21 -14.17 -2.75
C VAL A 334 0.39 -14.73 -1.35
N ALA A 335 0.75 -16.00 -1.24
CA ALA A 335 1.01 -16.66 0.04
C ALA A 335 2.36 -17.37 0.02
N SER A 336 3.13 -17.21 1.08
CA SER A 336 4.31 -18.03 1.38
C SER A 336 3.89 -19.13 2.32
N VAL A 337 4.06 -20.39 1.89
CA VAL A 337 3.75 -21.57 2.68
C VAL A 337 5.03 -22.35 2.98
N GLU A 338 5.04 -23.11 4.07
CA GLU A 338 6.17 -23.92 4.49
C GLU A 338 5.82 -25.41 4.34
N GLU A 339 6.69 -26.14 3.64
CA GLU A 339 6.64 -27.57 3.50
C GLU A 339 7.95 -28.24 4.00
N ASP A 340 8.05 -29.55 3.96
CA ASP A 340 9.23 -30.30 4.48
C ASP A 340 10.53 -29.98 3.76
N ASP A 341 10.46 -29.55 2.49
CA ASP A 341 11.60 -29.22 1.63
C ASP A 341 11.96 -27.72 1.60
N GLY A 342 11.13 -26.85 2.20
CA GLY A 342 11.39 -25.43 2.29
C GLY A 342 10.13 -24.59 2.16
N SER A 343 10.31 -23.35 1.70
CA SER A 343 9.20 -22.45 1.43
C SER A 343 8.73 -22.58 -0.02
N HIS A 344 7.42 -22.44 -0.23
CA HIS A 344 6.79 -22.33 -1.54
C HIS A 344 6.03 -21.01 -1.62
N LEU A 345 6.07 -20.36 -2.77
CA LEU A 345 5.40 -19.09 -3.02
C LEU A 345 4.26 -19.30 -4.01
N LEU A 346 3.04 -19.12 -3.55
CA LEU A 346 1.81 -19.33 -4.33
C LEU A 346 1.19 -17.99 -4.71
N VAL A 347 0.75 -17.86 -5.96
CA VAL A 347 -0.08 -16.75 -6.42
C VAL A 347 -1.42 -17.28 -6.90
N MET A 348 -2.51 -16.58 -6.56
CA MET A 348 -3.87 -16.98 -6.86
C MET A 348 -4.77 -15.77 -7.05
N ASP A 349 -5.98 -15.99 -7.52
CA ASP A 349 -7.02 -14.95 -7.52
C ASP A 349 -7.46 -14.61 -6.09
N ARG A 350 -8.11 -13.47 -5.90
CA ARG A 350 -8.56 -13.01 -4.56
C ARG A 350 -9.60 -13.93 -3.90
N ASP A 351 -10.18 -14.86 -4.64
CA ASP A 351 -11.09 -15.88 -4.13
C ASP A 351 -10.40 -17.21 -3.81
N GLY A 352 -9.07 -17.29 -4.01
CA GLY A 352 -8.26 -18.49 -3.79
C GLY A 352 -8.24 -19.44 -4.97
N ASP A 353 -8.87 -19.09 -6.08
CA ASP A 353 -8.87 -19.87 -7.32
C ASP A 353 -7.62 -19.59 -8.16
N ASP A 354 -7.42 -20.38 -9.23
CA ASP A 354 -6.33 -20.23 -10.21
C ASP A 354 -4.93 -20.19 -9.57
N GLN A 355 -4.70 -21.11 -8.64
CA GLN A 355 -3.46 -21.20 -7.87
C GLN A 355 -2.30 -21.60 -8.78
N ARG A 356 -1.19 -20.91 -8.64
CA ARG A 356 0.06 -21.15 -9.35
C ARG A 356 1.24 -20.95 -8.42
N GLU A 357 2.20 -21.86 -8.49
CA GLU A 357 3.46 -21.72 -7.78
C GLU A 357 4.44 -20.84 -8.58
N LEU A 358 5.13 -19.95 -7.88
CA LEU A 358 6.21 -19.13 -8.41
C LEU A 358 7.55 -19.84 -8.16
N ALA A 359 8.39 -19.94 -9.19
CA ALA A 359 9.71 -20.49 -9.05
C ALA A 359 10.56 -19.67 -8.09
N LEU A 360 11.29 -20.34 -7.18
CA LEU A 360 12.27 -19.70 -6.31
C LEU A 360 13.68 -19.81 -6.90
N PRO A 361 14.66 -19.00 -6.42
CA PRO A 361 16.05 -19.09 -6.89
C PRO A 361 16.71 -20.45 -6.66
N GLY A 362 16.16 -21.29 -5.77
CA GLY A 362 16.65 -22.63 -5.43
C GLY A 362 15.81 -23.25 -4.31
N GLU A 363 16.29 -24.33 -3.72
CA GLU A 363 15.71 -24.91 -2.50
C GLU A 363 16.09 -24.06 -1.30
N GLY A 364 15.10 -23.48 -0.58
CA GLY A 364 15.40 -22.58 0.51
C GLY A 364 14.16 -22.01 1.21
N TYR A 365 14.37 -20.90 1.87
CA TYR A 365 13.35 -20.24 2.69
C TYR A 365 13.06 -18.83 2.18
N VAL A 366 11.78 -18.54 2.08
CA VAL A 366 11.24 -17.21 1.81
C VAL A 366 10.99 -16.52 3.15
N GLY A 367 11.59 -15.37 3.34
CA GLY A 367 11.31 -14.52 4.50
C GLY A 367 10.07 -13.66 4.30
N GLU A 368 10.17 -12.38 4.68
CA GLU A 368 9.08 -11.41 4.49
C GLU A 368 8.76 -11.23 3.00
N ILE A 369 7.47 -11.27 2.66
CA ILE A 369 6.98 -10.97 1.32
C ILE A 369 6.29 -9.61 1.29
N GLN A 370 6.40 -8.89 0.19
CA GLN A 370 5.66 -7.67 -0.11
C GLN A 370 5.21 -7.69 -1.57
N VAL A 371 4.19 -6.90 -1.89
CA VAL A 371 3.69 -6.78 -3.27
C VAL A 371 3.68 -5.33 -3.73
N SER A 372 3.94 -5.14 -5.01
CA SER A 372 3.78 -3.88 -5.69
C SER A 372 2.59 -3.96 -6.64
N GLU A 373 1.53 -3.25 -6.33
CA GLU A 373 0.30 -3.21 -7.14
C GLU A 373 0.59 -2.73 -8.57
N ARG A 374 1.23 -1.57 -8.72
CA ARG A 374 1.54 -1.00 -10.04
C ARG A 374 2.68 -1.70 -10.75
N GLY A 375 3.67 -2.17 -10.01
CA GLY A 375 4.77 -2.95 -10.56
C GLY A 375 4.32 -4.33 -11.00
N ASN A 376 3.17 -4.81 -10.50
CA ASN A 376 2.69 -6.17 -10.65
C ASN A 376 3.78 -7.19 -10.26
N LEU A 377 4.45 -6.90 -9.15
CA LEU A 377 5.60 -7.64 -8.63
C LEU A 377 5.30 -8.17 -7.22
N VAL A 378 5.86 -9.33 -6.92
CA VAL A 378 6.16 -9.75 -5.56
C VAL A 378 7.64 -9.56 -5.30
N GLY A 379 8.00 -9.12 -4.11
CA GLY A 379 9.35 -9.09 -3.59
C GLY A 379 9.43 -9.95 -2.34
N TYR A 380 10.61 -10.53 -2.09
CA TYR A 380 10.88 -11.33 -0.90
C TYR A 380 12.37 -11.41 -0.60
N SER A 381 12.71 -11.63 0.66
CA SER A 381 14.06 -12.05 1.02
C SER A 381 14.17 -13.56 0.90
N TYR A 382 15.27 -14.05 0.33
CA TYR A 382 15.49 -15.47 0.09
C TYR A 382 16.80 -15.94 0.71
N SER A 383 16.79 -17.14 1.31
CA SER A 383 17.97 -17.80 1.83
C SER A 383 18.00 -19.25 1.40
N ASP A 384 19.15 -19.73 0.90
CA ASP A 384 19.32 -21.14 0.56
C ASP A 384 19.16 -22.03 1.80
N ARG A 385 18.63 -23.23 1.62
CA ARG A 385 18.43 -24.21 2.70
C ARG A 385 19.76 -24.65 3.33
N GLU A 386 20.77 -24.84 2.49
CA GLU A 386 22.10 -25.17 2.94
C GLU A 386 23.01 -23.95 2.86
N LEU A 387 23.36 -23.40 4.01
CA LEU A 387 24.26 -22.26 4.15
C LEU A 387 25.55 -22.71 4.79
N SER A 388 26.68 -22.22 4.26
CA SER A 388 28.00 -22.35 4.88
C SER A 388 28.66 -20.98 5.02
N ASP A 389 29.79 -20.90 5.72
CA ASP A 389 30.53 -19.63 5.87
C ASP A 389 31.03 -19.05 4.53
N THR A 390 31.03 -19.84 3.45
CA THR A 390 31.60 -19.45 2.16
C THR A 390 30.70 -19.71 0.96
N GLU A 391 29.60 -20.41 1.13
CA GLU A 391 28.70 -20.81 0.04
C GLU A 391 27.25 -20.71 0.48
N GLY A 392 26.40 -20.31 -0.44
CA GLY A 392 24.96 -20.13 -0.26
C GLY A 392 24.54 -18.66 -0.14
N ARG A 393 23.31 -18.40 -0.52
CA ARG A 393 22.68 -17.06 -0.44
C ARG A 393 21.99 -16.90 0.90
N ALA A 394 22.17 -15.75 1.54
CA ALA A 394 21.53 -15.42 2.81
C ALA A 394 20.82 -14.06 2.68
N SER A 395 19.52 -14.05 2.87
CA SER A 395 18.66 -12.86 2.85
C SER A 395 18.83 -12.02 1.58
N VAL A 396 19.03 -12.66 0.41
CA VAL A 396 19.12 -11.92 -0.87
C VAL A 396 17.73 -11.39 -1.26
N LEU A 397 17.70 -10.17 -1.78
CA LEU A 397 16.47 -9.53 -2.19
C LEU A 397 16.08 -9.95 -3.60
N VAL A 398 14.90 -10.53 -3.73
CA VAL A 398 14.36 -11.07 -4.99
C VAL A 398 13.09 -10.33 -5.36
N THR A 399 12.89 -10.10 -6.65
CA THR A 399 11.64 -9.59 -7.21
C THR A 399 11.19 -10.48 -8.35
N GLN A 400 9.88 -10.68 -8.50
CA GLN A 400 9.29 -11.53 -9.54
C GLN A 400 7.94 -10.99 -9.99
N SER A 401 7.62 -11.17 -11.28
CA SER A 401 6.32 -10.78 -11.83
C SER A 401 5.20 -11.67 -11.29
N LEU A 402 4.08 -11.03 -10.93
CA LEU A 402 2.83 -11.73 -10.59
C LEU A 402 2.09 -12.25 -11.83
N SER A 403 2.51 -11.86 -13.03
CA SER A 403 1.96 -12.32 -14.31
C SER A 403 2.98 -13.11 -15.07
N GLY A 404 2.56 -14.24 -15.65
CA GLY A 404 3.45 -15.08 -16.45
C GLY A 404 4.34 -16.02 -15.62
N ASP A 405 5.29 -16.65 -16.30
CA ASP A 405 6.24 -17.63 -15.73
C ASP A 405 7.65 -17.03 -15.74
N ASP A 406 7.78 -15.77 -15.35
CA ASP A 406 9.06 -15.09 -15.32
C ASP A 406 9.96 -15.67 -14.21
N GLU A 407 11.23 -15.85 -14.53
CA GLU A 407 12.26 -16.27 -13.58
C GLU A 407 12.42 -15.25 -12.44
N PRO A 408 12.69 -15.71 -11.20
CA PRO A 408 12.99 -14.81 -10.08
C PRO A 408 14.23 -13.98 -10.38
N GLN A 409 14.19 -12.69 -10.09
CA GLN A 409 15.28 -11.77 -10.34
C GLN A 409 15.87 -11.28 -9.03
N ILE A 410 17.09 -11.69 -8.74
CA ILE A 410 17.85 -11.21 -7.58
C ILE A 410 18.31 -9.76 -7.88
N ILE A 411 18.16 -8.89 -6.91
CA ILE A 411 18.66 -7.51 -7.02
C ILE A 411 20.17 -7.53 -6.83
N GLU A 412 20.89 -6.89 -7.75
CA GLU A 412 22.34 -6.77 -7.69
C GLU A 412 22.76 -5.31 -7.42
N VAL A 413 23.76 -5.15 -6.55
CA VAL A 413 24.44 -3.87 -6.29
C VAL A 413 25.90 -4.01 -6.68
N ALA A 414 26.33 -3.20 -7.64
CA ALA A 414 27.70 -3.25 -8.19
C ALA A 414 28.12 -4.61 -8.78
N GLY A 415 27.15 -5.45 -9.18
CA GLY A 415 27.37 -6.80 -9.74
C GLY A 415 27.49 -7.91 -8.71
N GLU A 416 27.10 -7.64 -7.46
CA GLU A 416 26.98 -8.63 -6.39
C GLU A 416 25.51 -8.71 -5.94
N GLU A 417 25.04 -9.90 -5.57
CA GLU A 417 23.68 -10.14 -5.07
C GLU A 417 23.46 -9.36 -3.76
N ALA A 418 22.41 -8.56 -3.71
CA ALA A 418 22.11 -7.71 -2.56
C ALA A 418 21.54 -8.55 -1.40
N SER A 419 22.32 -8.76 -0.35
CA SER A 419 21.82 -9.26 0.94
C SER A 419 21.28 -8.11 1.76
N VAL A 420 20.00 -8.21 2.19
CA VAL A 420 19.28 -7.11 2.81
C VAL A 420 18.94 -7.40 4.26
N PHE A 421 19.02 -6.37 5.09
CA PHE A 421 18.58 -6.38 6.47
C PHE A 421 17.10 -5.98 6.60
N VAL A 422 16.69 -4.93 5.89
CA VAL A 422 15.32 -4.45 5.82
C VAL A 422 15.06 -3.89 4.43
N TRP A 423 13.85 -4.06 3.94
CA TRP A 423 13.47 -3.58 2.63
C TRP A 423 11.97 -3.30 2.55
N GLN A 424 11.55 -2.42 1.66
CA GLN A 424 10.15 -2.15 1.36
C GLN A 424 9.97 -1.74 -0.11
N PHE A 425 8.85 -2.17 -0.72
CA PHE A 425 8.42 -1.53 -1.95
C PHE A 425 8.01 -0.08 -1.69
N VAL A 426 8.38 0.80 -2.60
CA VAL A 426 7.77 2.13 -2.65
C VAL A 426 6.32 1.95 -3.11
N PRO A 427 5.32 2.33 -2.30
CA PRO A 427 3.92 2.09 -2.61
C PRO A 427 3.54 2.59 -4.01
N ASP A 428 2.73 1.80 -4.70
CA ASP A 428 2.20 2.10 -6.04
C ASP A 428 3.29 2.36 -7.11
N SER A 429 4.49 1.76 -6.93
CA SER A 429 5.59 1.82 -7.90
C SER A 429 6.31 0.48 -7.97
N ALA A 430 7.19 0.29 -8.95
CA ALA A 430 8.07 -0.87 -9.05
C ALA A 430 9.42 -0.66 -8.33
N ALA A 431 9.58 0.43 -7.59
CA ALA A 431 10.81 0.74 -6.88
C ALA A 431 10.87 0.03 -5.53
N VAL A 432 12.07 -0.38 -5.14
CA VAL A 432 12.39 -1.03 -3.87
C VAL A 432 13.43 -0.21 -3.13
N LEU A 433 13.12 0.16 -1.89
CA LEU A 433 14.04 0.79 -0.95
C LEU A 433 14.55 -0.30 0.01
N PHE A 434 15.86 -0.38 0.21
CA PHE A 434 16.43 -1.40 1.09
C PHE A 434 17.68 -0.92 1.82
N ILE A 435 17.97 -1.55 2.93
CA ILE A 435 19.21 -1.38 3.71
C ILE A 435 19.91 -2.73 3.73
N ASP A 436 21.17 -2.74 3.35
CA ASP A 436 22.02 -3.93 3.44
C ASP A 436 22.57 -4.14 4.87
N PHE A 437 23.30 -5.22 5.09
CA PHE A 437 23.89 -5.51 6.40
C PHE A 437 25.03 -4.55 6.80
N ASP A 438 25.54 -3.74 5.88
CA ASP A 438 26.51 -2.68 6.17
C ASP A 438 25.85 -1.33 6.47
N GLY A 439 24.52 -1.28 6.44
CA GLY A 439 23.71 -0.10 6.72
C GLY A 439 23.57 0.85 5.53
N ALA A 440 23.97 0.44 4.32
CA ALA A 440 23.80 1.27 3.14
C ALA A 440 22.34 1.26 2.66
N LEU A 441 21.75 2.45 2.63
CA LEU A 441 20.39 2.67 2.11
C LEU A 441 20.45 2.89 0.60
N ALA A 442 19.70 2.10 -0.13
CA ALA A 442 19.66 2.12 -1.58
C ALA A 442 18.25 1.98 -2.14
N LEU A 443 18.02 2.60 -3.29
CA LEU A 443 16.77 2.54 -4.06
C LEU A 443 17.05 1.95 -5.44
N VAL A 444 16.23 1.01 -5.87
CA VAL A 444 16.24 0.46 -7.23
C VAL A 444 14.85 0.50 -7.82
N ASP A 445 14.70 1.02 -9.04
CA ASP A 445 13.43 1.02 -9.77
C ASP A 445 13.44 -0.10 -10.81
N ARG A 446 12.60 -1.11 -10.59
CA ARG A 446 12.48 -2.28 -11.47
C ARG A 446 11.80 -1.98 -12.80
N SER A 447 11.18 -0.82 -12.95
CA SER A 447 10.57 -0.37 -14.21
C SER A 447 11.55 0.36 -15.13
N SER A 448 12.79 0.60 -14.68
CA SER A 448 13.80 1.35 -15.40
C SER A 448 15.18 0.71 -15.30
N ASP A 449 16.06 1.03 -16.27
CA ASP A 449 17.46 0.62 -16.29
C ASP A 449 18.39 1.64 -15.58
N ALA A 450 17.84 2.48 -14.70
CA ALA A 450 18.60 3.56 -14.04
C ALA A 450 19.66 3.04 -13.06
N GLY A 451 19.60 1.75 -12.70
CA GLY A 451 20.50 1.13 -11.74
C GLY A 451 20.13 1.45 -10.30
N VAL A 452 21.09 1.25 -9.38
CA VAL A 452 20.90 1.44 -7.94
C VAL A 452 21.30 2.86 -7.56
N GLN A 453 20.39 3.58 -6.89
CA GLN A 453 20.63 4.91 -6.33
C GLN A 453 21.02 4.77 -4.85
N SER A 454 22.19 5.25 -4.46
CA SER A 454 22.60 5.30 -3.04
C SER A 454 21.98 6.53 -2.35
N LEU A 455 21.38 6.29 -1.18
CA LEU A 455 20.71 7.30 -0.35
C LEU A 455 21.38 7.47 1.03
N GLY A 456 22.65 7.07 1.14
CA GLY A 456 23.45 7.20 2.37
C GLY A 456 23.35 6.01 3.29
N LEU A 457 23.45 6.22 4.60
CA LEU A 457 23.40 5.16 5.62
C LEU A 457 22.14 5.32 6.48
N ALA A 458 21.53 4.21 6.87
CA ALA A 458 20.38 4.18 7.75
C ALA A 458 20.36 2.90 8.60
N THR A 459 19.64 2.92 9.72
CA THR A 459 19.45 1.76 10.60
C THR A 459 18.15 1.03 10.30
N THR A 460 17.11 1.76 9.92
CA THR A 460 15.81 1.16 9.57
C THR A 460 15.00 2.02 8.61
N ILE A 461 14.10 1.37 7.87
CA ILE A 461 13.02 1.98 7.10
C ILE A 461 11.76 1.84 7.95
N GLN A 462 11.25 2.94 8.46
CA GLN A 462 10.04 2.96 9.28
C GLN A 462 8.78 2.76 8.42
N GLY A 463 8.72 3.42 7.26
CA GLY A 463 7.64 3.28 6.30
C GLY A 463 7.78 4.25 5.13
N ILE A 464 7.00 4.05 4.09
CA ILE A 464 7.02 4.88 2.87
C ILE A 464 5.61 5.38 2.57
N SER A 465 5.47 6.68 2.39
CA SER A 465 4.18 7.32 2.12
C SER A 465 3.65 6.98 0.73
N ARG A 466 2.34 6.73 0.63
CA ARG A 466 1.66 6.59 -0.66
C ARG A 466 1.57 7.93 -1.38
N GLY A 467 1.90 7.95 -2.66
CA GLY A 467 1.69 9.10 -3.56
C GLY A 467 2.68 10.25 -3.44
N THR A 468 3.54 10.32 -2.40
CA THR A 468 4.49 11.42 -2.18
C THR A 468 5.95 11.05 -2.44
N TYR A 469 6.27 9.78 -2.58
CA TYR A 469 7.65 9.28 -2.69
C TYR A 469 8.56 9.71 -1.53
N THR A 470 7.97 9.77 -0.32
CA THR A 470 8.67 10.13 0.91
C THR A 470 8.80 8.90 1.79
N ALA A 471 10.01 8.55 2.20
CA ALA A 471 10.29 7.49 3.16
C ALA A 471 10.61 8.09 4.54
N ILE A 472 10.13 7.47 5.59
CA ILE A 472 10.56 7.76 6.96
C ILE A 472 11.67 6.77 7.29
N VAL A 473 12.88 7.28 7.54
CA VAL A 473 14.06 6.47 7.83
C VAL A 473 14.75 6.94 9.11
N GLU A 474 15.33 6.00 9.84
CA GLU A 474 16.18 6.32 10.98
C GLU A 474 17.64 6.27 10.54
N ARG A 475 18.37 7.35 10.82
CA ARG A 475 19.80 7.47 10.51
C ARG A 475 20.65 6.82 11.60
N LEU A 476 21.94 6.58 11.32
CA LEU A 476 22.88 5.94 12.27
C LEU A 476 23.04 6.69 13.60
N ASP A 477 22.73 7.97 13.63
CA ASP A 477 22.78 8.80 14.84
C ASP A 477 21.47 8.77 15.66
N GLY A 478 20.48 7.95 15.22
CA GLY A 478 19.17 7.82 15.84
C GLY A 478 18.19 8.94 15.45
N THR A 479 18.55 9.83 14.52
CA THR A 479 17.59 10.81 14.01
C THR A 479 16.62 10.17 13.02
N VAL A 480 15.32 10.47 13.17
CA VAL A 480 14.28 10.05 12.24
C VAL A 480 13.97 11.19 11.29
N VAL A 481 14.07 10.92 10.00
CA VAL A 481 13.90 11.91 8.94
C VAL A 481 12.88 11.45 7.90
N GLU A 482 12.23 12.41 7.28
CA GLU A 482 11.49 12.24 6.04
C GLU A 482 12.45 12.44 4.89
N LEU A 483 12.67 11.40 4.11
CA LEU A 483 13.57 11.35 2.97
C LEU A 483 12.76 11.36 1.67
N ASN A 484 12.96 12.36 0.83
CA ASN A 484 12.39 12.39 -0.51
C ASN A 484 13.19 11.44 -1.43
N LEU A 485 12.54 10.39 -1.92
CA LEU A 485 13.18 9.38 -2.77
C LEU A 485 13.49 9.86 -4.19
N THR A 486 12.95 11.01 -4.60
CA THR A 486 13.18 11.55 -5.95
C THR A 486 14.52 12.31 -6.04
N ASP A 487 14.86 13.09 -5.01
CA ASP A 487 16.02 13.98 -5.02
C ASP A 487 16.97 13.77 -3.84
N GLY A 488 16.63 12.88 -2.90
CA GLY A 488 17.44 12.58 -1.72
C GLY A 488 17.45 13.69 -0.67
N SER A 489 16.56 14.69 -0.76
CA SER A 489 16.44 15.72 0.26
C SER A 489 15.80 15.18 1.54
N GLU A 490 16.21 15.71 2.69
CA GLU A 490 15.76 15.25 4.00
C GLU A 490 15.23 16.40 4.84
N GLN A 491 14.24 16.09 5.67
CA GLN A 491 13.77 16.96 6.73
C GLN A 491 13.51 16.14 8.00
N PRO A 492 13.73 16.71 9.21
CA PRO A 492 13.40 16.02 10.44
C PRO A 492 11.91 15.71 10.50
N LEU A 493 11.56 14.48 10.93
CA LEU A 493 10.17 14.14 11.20
C LEU A 493 9.61 15.01 12.33
N ALA A 494 8.39 15.52 12.17
CA ALA A 494 7.72 16.32 13.19
C ALA A 494 7.58 15.52 14.51
N ALA A 495 7.94 16.15 15.63
CA ALA A 495 7.76 15.55 16.95
C ALA A 495 6.27 15.49 17.32
N SER A 496 5.87 14.44 18.03
CA SER A 496 4.49 14.30 18.53
C SER A 496 4.22 15.21 19.74
N THR A 497 3.05 15.81 19.79
CA THR A 497 2.59 16.63 20.91
C THR A 497 1.13 16.29 21.24
N PRO A 498 0.81 15.76 22.46
CA PRO A 498 1.76 15.41 23.52
C PRO A 498 2.69 14.24 23.16
N ASP A 499 3.77 14.08 23.91
CA ASP A 499 4.69 12.95 23.81
C ASP A 499 4.12 11.75 24.57
N TYR A 500 3.93 10.61 23.88
CA TYR A 500 3.42 9.36 24.44
C TYR A 500 4.54 8.33 24.71
N GLY A 501 5.78 8.64 24.39
CA GLY A 501 6.93 7.76 24.60
C GLY A 501 7.80 7.58 23.37
N THR A 502 8.68 6.56 23.42
CA THR A 502 9.61 6.28 22.33
C THR A 502 8.90 5.52 21.20
N ALA A 503 8.92 6.07 20.00
CA ALA A 503 8.41 5.39 18.82
C ALA A 503 9.30 4.20 18.46
N THR A 504 8.70 3.05 18.21
CA THR A 504 9.35 1.81 17.73
C THR A 504 9.11 1.60 16.26
N THR A 505 7.90 1.92 15.77
CA THR A 505 7.56 1.92 14.35
C THR A 505 6.75 3.16 14.01
N ILE A 506 6.92 3.67 12.79
CA ILE A 506 6.23 4.84 12.28
C ILE A 506 5.72 4.52 10.87
N THR A 507 4.42 4.39 10.73
CA THR A 507 3.77 4.08 9.46
C THR A 507 3.09 5.34 8.91
N PRO A 508 3.55 5.90 7.79
CA PRO A 508 2.91 7.06 7.19
C PRO A 508 1.59 6.67 6.49
N PHE A 509 0.64 7.60 6.52
CA PHE A 509 -0.61 7.50 5.76
C PHE A 509 -1.00 8.90 5.22
N PRO A 510 -1.95 9.02 4.28
CA PRO A 510 -2.44 10.33 3.85
C PRO A 510 -3.02 11.13 5.02
N GLY A 511 -2.36 12.23 5.42
CA GLY A 511 -2.77 13.09 6.55
C GLY A 511 -2.01 12.86 7.85
N GLY A 512 -0.90 12.08 7.86
CA GLY A 512 -0.05 11.96 9.04
C GLY A 512 0.70 10.64 9.17
N THR A 513 0.96 10.24 10.42
CA THR A 513 1.65 8.99 10.77
C THR A 513 0.94 8.26 11.88
N LEU A 514 0.95 6.92 11.83
CA LEU A 514 0.67 6.05 12.97
C LEU A 514 2.00 5.71 13.64
N ARG A 515 2.12 6.00 14.92
CA ARG A 515 3.34 5.72 15.69
C ARG A 515 3.03 4.71 16.77
N HIS A 516 3.67 3.56 16.70
CA HIS A 516 3.71 2.62 17.83
C HIS A 516 4.74 3.12 18.82
N VAL A 517 4.31 3.45 20.02
CA VAL A 517 5.16 4.03 21.06
C VAL A 517 5.18 3.14 22.29
N VAL A 518 6.31 3.13 22.97
CA VAL A 518 6.51 2.42 24.25
C VAL A 518 6.75 3.45 25.34
N SER A 519 5.84 3.48 26.32
CA SER A 519 6.00 4.27 27.53
C SER A 519 6.84 3.51 28.56
N ARG A 520 7.74 4.22 29.24
CA ARG A 520 8.68 3.65 30.22
C ARG A 520 8.57 4.38 31.54
N ASP A 521 8.82 3.67 32.64
CA ASP A 521 8.94 4.27 33.95
C ASP A 521 10.31 4.98 34.15
N ASP A 522 10.50 5.61 35.32
CA ASP A 522 11.74 6.31 35.67
C ASP A 522 12.98 5.39 35.70
N SER A 523 12.79 4.07 35.75
CA SER A 523 13.86 3.07 35.70
C SER A 523 14.14 2.56 34.29
N GLY A 524 13.39 3.03 33.31
CA GLY A 524 13.48 2.64 31.90
C GLY A 524 12.74 1.35 31.54
N LEU A 525 11.95 0.78 32.48
CA LEU A 525 11.15 -0.41 32.19
C LEU A 525 9.88 -0.05 31.42
N PRO A 526 9.51 -0.83 30.40
CA PRO A 526 8.26 -0.60 29.66
C PRO A 526 7.06 -0.83 30.58
N ILE A 527 6.14 0.13 30.62
CA ILE A 527 4.91 0.10 31.41
C ILE A 527 3.65 0.00 30.57
N GLY A 528 3.74 0.27 29.29
CA GLY A 528 2.66 0.17 28.34
C GLY A 528 3.10 0.49 26.92
N GLN A 529 2.22 0.21 25.97
CA GLN A 529 2.40 0.50 24.56
C GLN A 529 1.15 1.20 24.04
N ALA A 530 1.32 2.04 23.05
CA ALA A 530 0.20 2.69 22.37
C ALA A 530 0.45 2.83 20.89
N VAL A 531 -0.62 2.82 20.10
CA VAL A 531 -0.63 3.36 18.73
C VAL A 531 -1.23 4.75 18.79
N VAL A 532 -0.47 5.71 18.29
CA VAL A 532 -0.81 7.13 18.32
C VAL A 532 -0.91 7.64 16.88
N ARG A 533 -2.03 8.27 16.53
CA ARG A 533 -2.13 9.07 15.31
C ARG A 533 -1.41 10.40 15.54
N VAL A 534 -0.55 10.78 14.62
CA VAL A 534 0.10 12.10 14.63
C VAL A 534 -0.16 12.73 13.28
N ASP A 535 -0.82 13.89 13.27
CA ASP A 535 -1.10 14.62 12.04
C ASP A 535 0.13 15.39 11.52
N ASP A 536 0.00 16.05 10.36
CA ASP A 536 1.08 16.81 9.73
C ASP A 536 1.56 18.01 10.57
N ASP A 537 0.74 18.50 11.51
CA ASP A 537 1.08 19.57 12.45
C ASP A 537 1.75 19.02 13.74
N GLY A 538 1.88 17.70 13.88
CA GLY A 538 2.47 17.02 15.02
C GLY A 538 1.52 16.84 16.20
N VAL A 539 0.21 17.08 16.03
CA VAL A 539 -0.78 16.83 17.09
C VAL A 539 -1.02 15.32 17.20
N ALA A 540 -0.85 14.82 18.43
CA ALA A 540 -0.88 13.39 18.71
C ALA A 540 -2.14 13.00 19.48
N GLU A 541 -2.82 11.93 19.01
CA GLU A 541 -4.01 11.34 19.63
C GLU A 541 -3.84 9.83 19.76
N PRO A 542 -4.03 9.23 20.96
CA PRO A 542 -3.92 7.80 21.15
C PRO A 542 -5.15 7.10 20.54
N LEU A 543 -4.90 6.02 19.81
CA LEU A 543 -5.94 5.17 19.19
C LEU A 543 -6.14 3.87 19.96
N VAL A 544 -5.05 3.21 20.31
CA VAL A 544 -5.03 1.95 21.09
C VAL A 544 -3.96 2.07 22.16
N GLU A 545 -4.30 1.71 23.39
CA GLU A 545 -3.39 1.65 24.51
C GLU A 545 -3.47 0.27 25.17
N VAL A 546 -2.32 -0.37 25.38
CA VAL A 546 -2.22 -1.67 26.05
C VAL A 546 -1.26 -1.60 27.22
N GLY A 547 -1.57 -2.36 28.27
CA GLY A 547 -0.70 -2.51 29.44
C GLY A 547 0.47 -3.45 29.17
N SER A 548 1.36 -3.60 30.15
CA SER A 548 2.56 -4.44 30.05
C SER A 548 2.30 -5.95 29.93
N SER A 549 1.04 -6.42 30.07
CA SER A 549 0.66 -7.81 29.85
C SER A 549 0.47 -8.15 28.37
N ASP A 550 0.20 -7.16 27.54
CA ASP A 550 -0.16 -7.31 26.15
C ASP A 550 0.92 -6.67 25.27
N ALA A 551 0.95 -7.01 23.98
CA ALA A 551 1.91 -6.43 23.06
C ALA A 551 1.22 -6.00 21.75
N ILE A 552 1.65 -4.87 21.20
CA ILE A 552 1.30 -4.42 19.87
C ILE A 552 2.38 -4.92 18.92
N LEU A 553 1.98 -5.64 17.86
CA LEU A 553 2.92 -6.25 16.91
C LEU A 553 2.92 -5.55 15.54
N GLN A 554 1.84 -4.87 15.19
CA GLN A 554 1.71 -4.20 13.89
C GLN A 554 0.71 -3.06 14.02
N ALA A 555 0.96 -1.96 13.34
CA ALA A 555 0.01 -0.88 13.15
C ALA A 555 0.15 -0.33 11.73
N CYS A 556 -0.92 -0.33 10.97
CA CYS A 556 -0.94 0.23 9.63
C CYS A 556 -2.27 0.90 9.33
N ALA A 557 -2.27 1.84 8.38
CA ALA A 557 -3.47 2.48 7.90
C ALA A 557 -3.99 1.81 6.62
N SER A 558 -5.30 1.92 6.38
CA SER A 558 -5.89 1.62 5.09
C SER A 558 -5.24 2.50 3.99
N PRO A 559 -5.32 2.11 2.72
CA PRO A 559 -4.68 2.87 1.65
C PRO A 559 -5.05 4.34 1.60
N SER A 560 -6.30 4.69 1.89
CA SER A 560 -6.79 6.09 1.95
C SER A 560 -6.43 6.83 3.25
N GLY A 561 -6.10 6.10 4.32
CA GLY A 561 -5.95 6.67 5.65
C GLY A 561 -7.27 6.84 6.43
N GLN A 562 -8.34 6.21 5.97
CA GLN A 562 -9.65 6.26 6.64
C GLN A 562 -9.69 5.38 7.89
N TYR A 563 -8.99 4.25 7.87
CA TYR A 563 -8.95 3.27 8.95
C TYR A 563 -7.52 2.93 9.37
N ALA A 564 -7.38 2.46 10.61
CA ALA A 564 -6.18 1.79 11.09
C ALA A 564 -6.49 0.34 11.46
N ALA A 565 -5.53 -0.55 11.21
CA ALA A 565 -5.50 -1.91 11.71
C ALA A 565 -4.34 -2.04 12.70
N VAL A 566 -4.64 -2.45 13.94
CA VAL A 566 -3.66 -2.63 15.00
C VAL A 566 -3.72 -4.07 15.49
N VAL A 567 -2.62 -4.81 15.35
CA VAL A 567 -2.50 -6.19 15.80
C VAL A 567 -2.02 -6.22 17.24
N VAL A 568 -2.81 -6.81 18.11
CA VAL A 568 -2.53 -6.95 19.54
C VAL A 568 -2.40 -8.44 19.89
N ALA A 569 -1.36 -8.77 20.62
CA ALA A 569 -1.18 -10.06 21.27
C ALA A 569 -1.57 -9.93 22.76
N PRO A 570 -2.71 -10.47 23.18
CA PRO A 570 -3.15 -10.40 24.57
C PRO A 570 -2.40 -11.41 25.43
N ASP A 571 -2.22 -11.08 26.72
CA ASP A 571 -1.70 -11.95 27.79
C ASP A 571 -0.43 -12.73 27.36
N MET A 572 0.61 -11.97 27.03
CA MET A 572 1.89 -12.51 26.54
C MET A 572 2.48 -13.60 27.44
N ALA A 573 2.21 -13.55 28.73
CA ALA A 573 2.70 -14.56 29.68
C ALA A 573 2.08 -15.95 29.45
N ASN A 574 0.85 -16.02 28.88
CA ASN A 574 0.12 -17.23 28.60
C ASN A 574 -0.24 -17.37 27.10
N ASN A 575 0.53 -16.74 26.24
CA ASN A 575 0.35 -16.75 24.78
C ASN A 575 1.61 -17.28 24.11
N PRO A 576 1.80 -18.61 24.06
CA PRO A 576 3.02 -19.20 23.50
C PRO A 576 3.13 -18.93 22.00
N TYR A 577 4.38 -18.92 21.52
CA TYR A 577 4.66 -18.77 20.09
C TYR A 577 4.28 -20.04 19.31
N ASP A 578 3.91 -19.87 18.06
CA ASP A 578 3.38 -20.90 17.16
C ASP A 578 4.43 -21.84 16.54
N GLY A 579 5.72 -21.52 16.66
CA GLY A 579 6.82 -22.35 16.13
C GLY A 579 6.95 -22.35 14.59
N MET A 580 6.38 -21.36 13.92
CA MET A 580 6.56 -21.10 12.49
C MET A 580 7.96 -20.56 12.19
N LEU A 581 8.35 -20.49 10.91
CA LEU A 581 9.60 -19.85 10.46
C LEU A 581 9.66 -18.37 10.92
N LEU A 582 8.53 -17.67 10.82
CA LEU A 582 8.33 -16.32 11.37
C LEU A 582 7.40 -16.45 12.59
N PRO A 583 7.95 -16.74 13.79
CA PRO A 583 7.15 -17.11 14.93
C PRO A 583 6.38 -15.93 15.49
N LEU A 584 5.09 -16.14 15.77
CA LEU A 584 4.19 -15.16 16.38
C LEU A 584 3.48 -15.77 17.59
N PRO A 585 2.98 -14.96 18.54
CA PRO A 585 2.08 -15.46 19.58
C PRO A 585 0.84 -16.13 18.98
N GLY A 586 0.41 -17.26 19.54
CA GLY A 586 -0.67 -18.08 18.98
C GLY A 586 -2.07 -17.43 19.04
N ARG A 587 -2.25 -16.39 19.89
CA ARG A 587 -3.51 -15.60 19.94
C ARG A 587 -3.21 -14.17 19.54
N LEU A 588 -3.82 -13.74 18.44
CA LEU A 588 -3.70 -12.41 17.89
C LEU A 588 -5.08 -11.85 17.55
N GLU A 589 -5.27 -10.58 17.79
CA GLU A 589 -6.49 -9.84 17.49
C GLU A 589 -6.13 -8.59 16.68
N THR A 590 -6.91 -8.31 15.64
CA THR A 590 -6.77 -7.08 14.85
C THR A 590 -7.88 -6.12 15.24
N HIS A 591 -7.52 -5.00 15.84
CA HIS A 591 -8.42 -3.90 16.16
C HIS A 591 -8.51 -2.97 14.96
N LEU A 592 -9.72 -2.76 14.45
CA LEU A 592 -10.02 -1.80 13.38
C LEU A 592 -10.51 -0.51 14.00
N ILE A 593 -9.87 0.59 13.65
CA ILE A 593 -10.15 1.92 14.19
C ILE A 593 -10.49 2.86 13.02
N ASP A 594 -11.56 3.62 13.15
CA ASP A 594 -11.88 4.76 12.29
C ASP A 594 -10.96 5.93 12.67
N LEU A 595 -10.09 6.36 11.76
CA LEU A 595 -9.06 7.36 12.04
C LEU A 595 -9.61 8.77 12.24
N ASP A 596 -10.75 9.10 11.65
CA ASP A 596 -11.34 10.43 11.81
C ASP A 596 -11.94 10.63 13.22
N SER A 597 -12.61 9.60 13.72
CA SER A 597 -13.24 9.65 15.04
C SER A 597 -12.40 9.07 16.17
N GLY A 598 -11.30 8.37 15.87
CA GLY A 598 -10.49 7.63 16.83
C GLY A 598 -11.22 6.46 17.50
N LYS A 599 -12.34 5.99 16.93
CA LYS A 599 -13.16 4.94 17.53
C LYS A 599 -12.82 3.58 16.97
N GLU A 600 -12.72 2.61 17.86
CA GLU A 600 -12.68 1.21 17.48
C GLU A 600 -14.03 0.80 16.86
N LEU A 601 -13.97 0.18 15.68
CA LEU A 601 -15.10 -0.39 14.96
C LEU A 601 -15.37 -1.81 15.42
N VAL A 602 -14.32 -2.63 15.46
CA VAL A 602 -14.40 -4.07 15.80
C VAL A 602 -13.00 -4.60 16.11
N ALA A 603 -12.95 -5.65 16.96
CA ALA A 603 -11.78 -6.51 17.11
C ALA A 603 -12.05 -7.85 16.40
N LEU A 604 -11.14 -8.23 15.49
CA LEU A 604 -11.24 -9.42 14.66
C LEU A 604 -10.19 -10.45 15.09
N THR A 605 -10.57 -11.72 15.15
CA THR A 605 -9.60 -12.80 15.35
C THR A 605 -8.84 -13.03 14.05
N GLY A 606 -7.51 -12.87 14.10
CA GLY A 606 -6.61 -12.94 12.96
C GLY A 606 -5.67 -11.74 12.97
N PHE A 607 -4.73 -11.74 12.07
CA PHE A 607 -3.67 -10.75 12.01
C PHE A 607 -3.22 -10.50 10.57
N ASP A 608 -2.27 -9.58 10.40
CA ASP A 608 -1.65 -9.23 9.13
C ASP A 608 -2.68 -8.73 8.11
N ALA A 609 -3.33 -7.64 8.47
CA ALA A 609 -4.30 -7.00 7.58
C ALA A 609 -3.66 -6.70 6.21
N SER A 610 -4.35 -7.07 5.13
CA SER A 610 -3.83 -6.93 3.75
C SER A 610 -3.46 -5.51 3.34
N TRP A 611 -3.82 -4.50 4.12
CA TRP A 611 -3.39 -3.10 3.96
C TRP A 611 -1.95 -2.86 4.39
N CYS A 612 -1.44 -3.70 5.32
CA CYS A 612 -0.09 -3.58 5.85
C CYS A 612 0.92 -4.05 4.81
N GLN A 613 1.98 -3.26 4.61
CA GLN A 613 3.03 -3.62 3.66
C GLN A 613 4.00 -4.66 4.21
N THR A 614 4.22 -4.62 5.53
CA THR A 614 5.15 -5.51 6.24
C THR A 614 4.38 -6.40 7.20
N ALA A 615 4.86 -7.62 7.41
CA ALA A 615 4.32 -8.56 8.38
C ALA A 615 4.40 -8.04 9.82
N PRO A 616 3.57 -8.55 10.76
CA PRO A 616 3.72 -8.28 12.18
C PRO A 616 5.12 -8.66 12.66
N ARG A 617 5.73 -7.82 13.51
CA ARG A 617 7.07 -8.04 14.08
C ARG A 617 7.01 -7.91 15.60
N PHE A 618 7.85 -8.72 16.26
CA PHE A 618 7.99 -8.70 17.74
C PHE A 618 9.29 -8.06 18.16
#